data_25214d71aaff57f6ac15fcf78b222957
#
_entry.id   25214d71aaff57f6ac15fcf78b222957
#
_cell.length_a   1.000
_cell.length_b   1.000
_cell.length_c   1.000
_cell.angle_alpha   90.00
_cell.angle_beta   90.00
_cell.angle_gamma   90.00
#
_symmetry.space_group_name_H-M   'P 1'
#
loop_
_entity.id
_entity.type
_entity.pdbx_description
1 polymer ?
#
loop_
_entity_poly.entity_id
_entity_poly.type
_entity_poly.pdbx_seq_one_letter_code
_entity_poly.pdbx_strand_id
1 'polypeptide(L)'
;MKQIYKYAIVTIGFAFFSLNHMLAVAPMPGLQLIEPIHEPIPQGIVHQQRAERVAQMPQNRQSLADRGLLIVVEFADTPLATNNTVQSFDSLANAEDYSYNGATGSCKKYYQDQSNGQYTPHFDVVGPVVLPEKLEYYGKDAASTGDDQYIADFVIDACKGAQQIGVDFSNYDQDNDGYVDLVYIIYAGYSQADGGPAISIWPHAWDLQSALYFGNTNQKEYYVESDNAGNIIKQYLPSFNGKTILKYACSNELIYSTGARNGIGTICHEFGHVLGLADLYRTDGSSSKEVPGSWALMSNGNYLNNSNTPPNLSVWEKYFLGWVEPEMLAKSKKVELPADGATYCMLNRTSIVPAEGPLTTDTVYYFENRQKSGWDKYLPGWGMLVWRVVYDANEWYYNMPNNTTTRFLLVAANGSTPYTNSLVGGKRQDVPFPGSWYVTEFQPYPHTLLTDIEDDNGIISFLFTNTTTGISTPSTSDINWACQWYNIMGQAVDIRQYHGIVISKQGKVLIR
;
A
#
# COMPACT_ATOMS: atom_id res chain seq x y z
N MET A 1 59.35 -15.59 15.40
CA MET A 1 58.12 -15.40 16.15
C MET A 1 57.07 -14.91 15.18
N LYS A 2 56.26 -15.81 14.66
CA LYS A 2 55.08 -15.54 13.81
C LYS A 2 53.85 -16.09 14.52
N GLN A 3 52.99 -15.22 15.00
CA GLN A 3 51.68 -15.58 15.51
C GLN A 3 50.73 -15.83 14.32
N ILE A 4 50.23 -17.06 14.27
CA ILE A 4 49.20 -17.48 13.30
C ILE A 4 47.85 -17.25 13.97
N TYR A 5 47.06 -16.31 13.46
CA TYR A 5 45.65 -16.14 13.83
C TYR A 5 44.85 -17.21 13.09
N LYS A 6 44.26 -18.12 13.84
CA LYS A 6 43.21 -19.05 13.38
C LYS A 6 41.91 -18.28 13.32
N TYR A 7 41.37 -18.05 12.13
CA TYR A 7 39.98 -17.66 11.95
C TYR A 7 39.11 -18.90 12.13
N ALA A 8 38.31 -18.92 13.19
CA ALA A 8 37.20 -19.84 13.31
C ALA A 8 36.09 -19.33 12.42
N ILE A 9 35.79 -20.07 11.36
CA ILE A 9 34.57 -19.86 10.53
C ILE A 9 33.42 -20.43 11.37
N VAL A 10 32.65 -19.54 12.00
CA VAL A 10 31.36 -19.88 12.56
C VAL A 10 30.37 -19.88 11.37
N THR A 11 30.01 -21.06 10.95
CA THR A 11 28.90 -21.25 10.01
C THR A 11 27.62 -20.97 10.78
N ILE A 12 27.13 -19.73 10.75
CA ILE A 12 25.80 -19.40 11.23
C ILE A 12 24.83 -19.91 10.16
N GLY A 13 24.12 -20.98 10.51
CA GLY A 13 22.97 -21.42 9.73
C GLY A 13 21.92 -20.32 9.79
N PHE A 14 21.68 -19.68 8.65
CA PHE A 14 20.53 -18.80 8.49
C PHE A 14 19.27 -19.68 8.51
N ALA A 15 18.64 -19.79 9.67
CA ALA A 15 17.23 -20.10 9.71
C ALA A 15 16.51 -18.90 9.09
N PHE A 16 15.74 -19.11 8.03
CA PHE A 16 14.87 -18.10 7.45
C PHE A 16 13.76 -17.80 8.47
N PHE A 17 13.98 -16.80 9.31
CA PHE A 17 12.92 -16.20 10.10
C PHE A 17 12.18 -15.21 9.19
N SER A 18 10.89 -15.36 9.07
CA SER A 18 10.02 -14.41 8.37
C SER A 18 9.99 -13.10 9.13
N LEU A 19 10.45 -12.04 8.48
CA LEU A 19 10.50 -10.68 9.01
C LEU A 19 9.12 -10.05 8.89
N ASN A 20 8.53 -9.69 10.00
CA ASN A 20 7.35 -8.83 10.04
C ASN A 20 7.76 -7.46 10.53
N HIS A 21 7.55 -6.46 9.72
CA HIS A 21 7.88 -5.09 10.04
C HIS A 21 6.65 -4.38 10.61
N MET A 22 6.86 -3.53 11.59
CA MET A 22 5.87 -2.54 11.99
C MET A 22 5.49 -1.73 10.76
N LEU A 23 4.19 -1.59 10.51
CA LEU A 23 3.67 -0.75 9.43
C LEU A 23 3.70 0.68 9.92
N ALA A 24 4.66 1.47 9.49
CA ALA A 24 4.84 2.85 9.94
C ALA A 24 4.79 3.80 8.76
N VAL A 25 4.29 5.02 8.96
CA VAL A 25 4.38 6.06 7.93
C VAL A 25 5.84 6.31 7.57
N ALA A 26 6.10 6.51 6.29
CA ALA A 26 7.41 6.96 5.85
C ALA A 26 7.78 8.28 6.53
N PRO A 27 9.06 8.53 6.86
CA PRO A 27 9.51 9.82 7.35
C PRO A 27 9.11 10.95 6.42
N MET A 28 8.77 12.12 6.98
CA MET A 28 8.48 13.30 6.17
C MET A 28 9.66 13.62 5.25
N PRO A 29 9.44 13.84 3.94
CA PRO A 29 10.51 14.11 2.99
C PRO A 29 11.39 15.29 3.44
N GLY A 30 12.71 15.07 3.41
CA GLY A 30 13.72 16.07 3.81
C GLY A 30 14.23 15.94 5.24
N LEU A 31 13.65 15.09 6.07
CA LEU A 31 14.19 14.74 7.39
C LEU A 31 15.22 13.62 7.24
N GLN A 32 16.40 13.81 7.83
CA GLN A 32 17.37 12.74 8.02
C GLN A 32 17.10 12.13 9.41
N LEU A 33 16.19 11.17 9.47
CA LEU A 33 15.96 10.41 10.67
C LEU A 33 16.78 9.13 10.64
N ILE A 34 17.24 8.72 11.81
CA ILE A 34 17.78 7.37 12.00
C ILE A 34 16.56 6.48 12.13
N GLU A 35 16.27 5.70 11.10
CA GLU A 35 15.13 4.78 11.16
C GLU A 35 15.39 3.68 12.19
N PRO A 36 14.37 3.29 12.98
CA PRO A 36 14.49 2.15 13.87
C PRO A 36 14.82 0.88 13.06
N ILE A 37 15.72 0.06 13.58
CA ILE A 37 16.00 -1.26 13.01
C ILE A 37 14.93 -2.21 13.55
N HIS A 38 13.96 -2.55 12.71
CA HIS A 38 12.91 -3.48 13.09
C HIS A 38 13.39 -4.92 13.00
N GLU A 39 13.21 -5.67 14.09
CA GLU A 39 13.54 -7.10 14.11
C GLU A 39 12.39 -7.98 13.56
N PRO A 40 12.72 -9.19 13.05
CA PRO A 40 11.71 -10.11 12.51
C PRO A 40 10.71 -10.60 13.59
N ILE A 41 9.44 -10.57 13.25
CA ILE A 41 8.33 -10.97 14.12
C ILE A 41 7.87 -12.41 13.80
N PRO A 42 7.54 -13.25 14.79
CA PRO A 42 6.93 -14.55 14.55
C PRO A 42 5.54 -14.44 13.91
N GLN A 43 5.17 -15.42 13.11
CA GLN A 43 3.87 -15.48 12.49
C GLN A 43 2.76 -15.56 13.55
N GLY A 44 1.98 -14.49 13.68
CA GLY A 44 0.81 -14.41 14.54
C GLY A 44 -0.49 -14.56 13.75
N ILE A 45 -1.60 -14.63 14.48
CA ILE A 45 -2.95 -14.75 13.92
C ILE A 45 -3.26 -13.63 12.92
N VAL A 46 -2.83 -12.39 13.20
CA VAL A 46 -2.99 -11.24 12.28
C VAL A 46 -2.37 -11.50 10.93
N HIS A 47 -1.21 -12.15 10.91
CA HIS A 47 -0.50 -12.44 9.67
C HIS A 47 -1.19 -13.54 8.88
N GLN A 48 -1.70 -14.56 9.55
CA GLN A 48 -2.48 -15.59 8.90
C GLN A 48 -3.73 -15.02 8.26
N GLN A 49 -4.50 -14.19 8.98
CA GLN A 49 -5.70 -13.53 8.45
C GLN A 49 -5.37 -12.57 7.30
N ARG A 50 -4.26 -11.82 7.41
CA ARG A 50 -3.82 -10.94 6.32
C ARG A 50 -3.37 -11.75 5.10
N ALA A 51 -2.62 -12.85 5.28
CA ALA A 51 -2.20 -13.74 4.22
C ALA A 51 -3.41 -14.37 3.52
N GLU A 52 -4.40 -14.81 4.28
CA GLU A 52 -5.65 -15.35 3.74
C GLU A 52 -6.43 -14.28 2.96
N ARG A 53 -6.52 -13.05 3.46
CA ARG A 53 -7.08 -11.91 2.73
C ARG A 53 -6.34 -11.63 1.43
N VAL A 54 -5.03 -11.50 1.49
CA VAL A 54 -4.18 -11.23 0.32
C VAL A 54 -4.22 -12.37 -0.68
N ALA A 55 -4.26 -13.63 -0.23
CA ALA A 55 -4.36 -14.80 -1.10
C ALA A 55 -5.75 -14.96 -1.76
N GLN A 56 -6.79 -14.42 -1.13
CA GLN A 56 -8.17 -14.52 -1.61
C GLN A 56 -8.62 -13.33 -2.45
N MET A 57 -7.88 -12.20 -2.42
CA MET A 57 -8.15 -11.06 -3.29
C MET A 57 -7.55 -11.32 -4.69
N PRO A 58 -8.23 -11.01 -5.78
CA PRO A 58 -9.50 -10.29 -5.93
C PRO A 58 -10.76 -11.17 -5.96
N GLN A 59 -10.67 -12.43 -5.57
CA GLN A 59 -11.77 -13.40 -5.73
C GLN A 59 -12.87 -13.29 -4.67
N ASN A 60 -12.59 -12.72 -3.51
CA ASN A 60 -13.56 -12.50 -2.46
C ASN A 60 -13.63 -11.02 -2.08
N ARG A 61 -14.69 -10.36 -2.51
CA ARG A 61 -15.14 -9.07 -1.93
C ARG A 61 -15.60 -9.33 -0.50
N GLN A 62 -14.65 -9.61 0.39
CA GLN A 62 -14.95 -9.79 1.80
C GLN A 62 -15.45 -8.46 2.36
N SER A 63 -16.44 -8.49 3.21
CA SER A 63 -16.94 -7.31 3.90
C SER A 63 -15.75 -6.68 4.67
N LEU A 64 -15.25 -5.57 4.15
CA LEU A 64 -14.29 -4.75 4.88
C LEU A 64 -15.02 -4.21 6.11
N ALA A 65 -14.35 -4.15 7.25
CA ALA A 65 -14.91 -3.51 8.43
C ALA A 65 -15.35 -2.09 8.08
N ASP A 66 -16.63 -1.81 8.19
CA ASP A 66 -17.22 -0.52 7.85
C ASP A 66 -17.36 0.41 9.07
N ARG A 67 -17.07 -0.10 10.28
CA ARG A 67 -17.09 0.63 11.53
C ARG A 67 -15.78 0.49 12.27
N GLY A 68 -15.09 1.60 12.55
CA GLY A 68 -13.84 1.66 13.28
C GLY A 68 -13.98 2.40 14.62
N LEU A 69 -13.22 1.97 15.63
CA LEU A 69 -13.09 2.69 16.90
C LEU A 69 -11.87 3.61 16.85
N LEU A 70 -12.08 4.91 17.05
CA LEU A 70 -11.04 5.93 17.13
C LEU A 70 -11.01 6.51 18.54
N ILE A 71 -9.94 6.25 19.28
CA ILE A 71 -9.76 6.71 20.66
C ILE A 71 -8.81 7.91 20.66
N VAL A 72 -9.29 9.06 21.15
CA VAL A 72 -8.47 10.24 21.37
C VAL A 72 -7.87 10.17 22.76
N VAL A 73 -6.53 10.26 22.87
CA VAL A 73 -5.84 10.14 24.16
C VAL A 73 -4.98 11.35 24.49
N GLU A 74 -4.89 11.64 25.77
CA GLU A 74 -3.95 12.57 26.39
C GLU A 74 -2.98 11.80 27.27
N PHE A 75 -1.77 12.30 27.45
CA PHE A 75 -0.82 11.74 28.43
C PHE A 75 -0.88 12.53 29.74
N ALA A 76 -0.36 11.95 30.81
CA ALA A 76 -0.33 12.61 32.13
C ALA A 76 0.36 13.99 32.11
N ASP A 77 1.25 14.23 31.15
CA ASP A 77 2.02 15.49 30.99
C ASP A 77 1.80 16.20 29.64
N THR A 78 1.04 15.60 28.72
CA THR A 78 0.81 16.14 27.39
C THR A 78 -0.68 16.12 27.07
N PRO A 79 -1.43 17.20 27.37
CA PRO A 79 -2.83 17.33 27.00
C PRO A 79 -2.97 17.68 25.51
N LEU A 80 -4.18 17.51 24.96
CA LEU A 80 -4.53 18.04 23.65
C LEU A 80 -4.33 19.57 23.59
N ALA A 81 -3.96 20.06 22.42
CA ALA A 81 -3.91 21.50 22.17
C ALA A 81 -5.30 22.13 22.37
N THR A 82 -5.35 23.32 22.93
CA THR A 82 -6.57 23.99 23.41
C THR A 82 -7.72 24.03 22.38
N ASN A 83 -7.41 24.05 21.09
CA ASN A 83 -8.40 24.12 20.02
C ASN A 83 -8.79 22.75 19.45
N ASN A 84 -8.21 21.67 19.95
CA ASN A 84 -8.49 20.31 19.52
C ASN A 84 -9.40 19.62 20.54
N THR A 85 -10.47 19.04 20.06
CA THR A 85 -11.48 18.37 20.88
C THR A 85 -11.88 17.06 20.20
N VAL A 86 -12.48 16.15 20.95
CA VAL A 86 -13.06 14.91 20.38
C VAL A 86 -13.97 15.20 19.18
N GLN A 87 -14.83 16.24 19.30
CA GLN A 87 -15.70 16.66 18.19
C GLN A 87 -14.91 17.12 16.95
N SER A 88 -13.75 17.74 17.14
CA SER A 88 -12.90 18.14 16.01
C SER A 88 -12.24 16.96 15.31
N PHE A 89 -11.96 15.87 16.02
CA PHE A 89 -11.49 14.60 15.45
C PHE A 89 -12.63 13.79 14.85
N ASP A 90 -13.84 13.85 15.42
CA ASP A 90 -15.02 13.28 14.79
C ASP A 90 -15.29 13.95 13.43
N SER A 91 -15.21 15.26 13.36
CA SER A 91 -15.34 15.98 12.08
C SER A 91 -14.26 15.58 11.08
N LEU A 92 -13.01 15.45 11.53
CA LEU A 92 -11.88 15.00 10.70
C LEU A 92 -12.12 13.56 10.17
N ALA A 93 -12.67 12.69 10.99
CA ALA A 93 -12.92 11.30 10.62
C ALA A 93 -14.16 11.13 9.72
N ASN A 94 -15.26 11.86 9.98
CA ASN A 94 -16.58 11.52 9.46
C ASN A 94 -17.30 12.61 8.67
N ALA A 95 -16.97 13.92 8.85
CA ALA A 95 -17.79 14.98 8.27
C ALA A 95 -17.71 15.00 6.73
N GLU A 96 -18.86 15.13 6.07
CA GLU A 96 -18.97 15.12 4.60
C GLU A 96 -18.30 16.37 3.97
N ASP A 97 -18.34 17.51 4.67
CA ASP A 97 -17.84 18.81 4.20
C ASP A 97 -16.56 19.25 4.94
N TYR A 98 -15.81 18.30 5.50
CA TYR A 98 -14.57 18.60 6.21
C TYR A 98 -13.57 19.33 5.33
N SER A 99 -13.15 20.52 5.75
CA SER A 99 -12.27 21.39 4.97
C SER A 99 -11.22 22.14 5.82
N TYR A 100 -11.00 21.71 7.05
CA TYR A 100 -10.02 22.32 7.95
C TYR A 100 -8.62 22.32 7.32
N ASN A 101 -7.91 23.45 7.41
CA ASN A 101 -6.58 23.64 6.79
C ASN A 101 -6.52 23.31 5.28
N GLY A 102 -7.62 23.49 4.56
CA GLY A 102 -7.70 23.21 3.12
C GLY A 102 -7.80 21.72 2.78
N ALA A 103 -8.26 20.89 3.70
CA ALA A 103 -8.58 19.50 3.45
C ALA A 103 -9.64 19.37 2.34
N THR A 104 -9.55 18.32 1.55
CA THR A 104 -10.52 18.00 0.49
C THR A 104 -11.75 17.30 1.03
N GLY A 105 -11.64 16.66 2.19
CA GLY A 105 -12.70 15.94 2.88
C GLY A 105 -12.20 15.24 4.13
N SER A 106 -13.06 14.46 4.79
CA SER A 106 -12.73 13.61 5.93
C SER A 106 -12.13 12.26 5.50
N CYS A 107 -11.68 11.44 6.48
CA CYS A 107 -11.24 10.07 6.21
C CYS A 107 -12.35 9.23 5.57
N LYS A 108 -13.59 9.31 6.11
CA LYS A 108 -14.76 8.67 5.54
C LYS A 108 -14.97 9.08 4.07
N LYS A 109 -14.96 10.40 3.81
CA LYS A 109 -15.13 10.95 2.46
C LYS A 109 -14.03 10.48 1.51
N TYR A 110 -12.79 10.39 1.99
CA TYR A 110 -11.68 9.86 1.20
C TYR A 110 -12.00 8.45 0.70
N TYR A 111 -12.28 7.51 1.60
CA TYR A 111 -12.54 6.12 1.22
C TYR A 111 -13.83 5.93 0.42
N GLN A 112 -14.86 6.72 0.72
CA GLN A 112 -16.07 6.76 -0.08
C GLN A 112 -15.78 7.15 -1.54
N ASP A 113 -14.96 8.18 -1.75
CA ASP A 113 -14.58 8.62 -3.10
C ASP A 113 -13.64 7.61 -3.78
N GLN A 114 -12.67 7.03 -3.04
CA GLN A 114 -11.76 6.03 -3.62
C GLN A 114 -12.49 4.78 -4.12
N SER A 115 -13.57 4.41 -3.47
CA SER A 115 -14.38 3.23 -3.77
C SER A 115 -15.57 3.50 -4.70
N ASN A 116 -15.74 4.72 -5.20
CA ASN A 116 -16.95 5.14 -5.92
C ASN A 116 -18.24 4.88 -5.12
N GLY A 117 -18.19 5.10 -3.80
CA GLY A 117 -19.32 4.89 -2.89
C GLY A 117 -19.60 3.43 -2.49
N GLN A 118 -18.80 2.47 -2.96
CA GLN A 118 -18.98 1.05 -2.61
C GLN A 118 -18.57 0.75 -1.16
N TYR A 119 -17.70 1.57 -0.58
CA TYR A 119 -17.19 1.46 0.78
C TYR A 119 -17.28 2.82 1.47
N THR A 120 -17.99 2.86 2.60
CA THR A 120 -18.22 4.09 3.35
C THR A 120 -17.99 3.81 4.84
N PRO A 121 -16.72 3.86 5.32
CA PRO A 121 -16.43 3.60 6.72
C PRO A 121 -17.06 4.65 7.63
N HIS A 122 -17.34 4.27 8.86
CA HIS A 122 -17.74 5.17 9.93
C HIS A 122 -16.81 4.96 11.12
N PHE A 123 -16.36 6.05 11.74
CA PHE A 123 -15.49 6.01 12.89
C PHE A 123 -16.23 6.51 14.12
N ASP A 124 -16.38 5.66 15.14
CA ASP A 124 -16.84 6.10 16.46
C ASP A 124 -15.67 6.78 17.19
N VAL A 125 -15.73 8.07 17.33
CA VAL A 125 -14.66 8.87 17.97
C VAL A 125 -14.98 9.11 19.43
N VAL A 126 -14.13 8.61 20.31
CA VAL A 126 -14.32 8.63 21.78
C VAL A 126 -13.14 9.27 22.49
N GLY A 127 -13.37 9.72 23.72
CA GLY A 127 -12.32 10.31 24.56
C GLY A 127 -12.68 11.73 25.06
N PRO A 128 -11.69 12.59 25.44
CA PRO A 128 -10.31 12.18 25.58
C PRO A 128 -10.13 11.21 26.74
N VAL A 129 -9.32 10.17 26.52
CA VAL A 129 -8.84 9.27 27.55
C VAL A 129 -7.51 9.80 28.06
N VAL A 130 -7.39 10.08 29.35
CA VAL A 130 -6.11 10.46 29.96
C VAL A 130 -5.36 9.21 30.37
N LEU A 131 -4.22 8.95 29.69
CA LEU A 131 -3.37 7.81 30.00
C LEU A 131 -2.63 8.02 31.33
N PRO A 132 -2.35 6.94 32.10
CA PRO A 132 -1.75 7.04 33.43
C PRO A 132 -0.32 7.56 33.41
N GLU A 133 0.43 7.30 32.35
CA GLU A 133 1.84 7.61 32.23
C GLU A 133 2.10 8.82 31.32
N LYS A 134 3.33 9.33 31.34
CA LYS A 134 3.80 10.42 30.49
C LYS A 134 4.05 9.95 29.07
N LEU A 135 4.06 10.89 28.12
CA LEU A 135 4.40 10.61 26.73
C LEU A 135 5.73 9.87 26.60
N GLU A 136 6.78 10.31 27.32
CA GLU A 136 8.10 9.68 27.29
C GLU A 136 8.10 8.19 27.71
N TYR A 137 7.18 7.81 28.60
CA TYR A 137 7.07 6.42 29.03
C TYR A 137 6.72 5.50 27.86
N TYR A 138 5.75 5.90 27.03
CA TYR A 138 5.27 5.10 25.90
C TYR A 138 6.15 5.21 24.66
N GLY A 139 6.55 6.45 24.30
CA GLY A 139 7.14 6.77 23.01
C GLY A 139 8.66 6.91 22.99
N LYS A 140 9.35 6.73 24.13
CA LYS A 140 10.81 6.72 24.12
C LYS A 140 11.32 5.43 23.50
N ASP A 141 12.25 5.57 22.57
CA ASP A 141 12.87 4.42 21.90
C ASP A 141 13.58 3.49 22.87
N ALA A 142 13.35 2.20 22.72
CA ALA A 142 14.11 1.17 23.39
C ALA A 142 15.54 1.11 22.83
N ALA A 143 16.54 1.17 23.68
CA ALA A 143 17.95 1.21 23.28
C ALA A 143 18.40 -0.03 22.47
N SER A 144 17.68 -1.14 22.56
CA SER A 144 18.00 -2.41 21.90
C SER A 144 17.43 -2.52 20.49
N THR A 145 16.27 -1.92 20.22
CA THR A 145 15.51 -2.09 18.96
C THR A 145 15.31 -0.78 18.21
N GLY A 146 15.26 0.34 18.92
CA GLY A 146 14.87 1.63 18.35
C GLY A 146 13.36 1.82 18.21
N ASP A 147 12.55 0.84 18.65
CA ASP A 147 11.09 0.94 18.67
C ASP A 147 10.61 1.66 19.94
N ASP A 148 9.39 2.19 19.91
CA ASP A 148 8.72 2.76 21.07
C ASP A 148 8.68 1.78 22.24
N GLN A 149 9.29 2.16 23.38
CA GLN A 149 9.66 1.24 24.45
C GLN A 149 8.47 0.46 25.03
N TYR A 150 7.32 1.13 25.24
CA TYR A 150 6.14 0.52 25.87
C TYR A 150 4.89 0.76 25.01
N ILE A 151 5.01 0.53 23.73
CA ILE A 151 3.89 0.76 22.79
C ILE A 151 2.70 -0.19 23.05
N ALA A 152 2.95 -1.40 23.55
CA ALA A 152 1.86 -2.28 23.95
C ALA A 152 1.07 -1.70 25.14
N ASP A 153 1.76 -1.12 26.12
CA ASP A 153 1.09 -0.46 27.26
C ASP A 153 0.25 0.72 26.80
N PHE A 154 0.73 1.50 25.82
CA PHE A 154 -0.02 2.59 25.23
C PHE A 154 -1.38 2.13 24.68
N VAL A 155 -1.40 1.07 23.91
CA VAL A 155 -2.64 0.54 23.33
C VAL A 155 -3.55 -0.05 24.40
N ILE A 156 -2.98 -0.77 25.35
CA ILE A 156 -3.73 -1.41 26.45
C ILE A 156 -4.37 -0.33 27.35
N ASP A 157 -3.62 0.69 27.72
CA ASP A 157 -4.12 1.77 28.59
C ASP A 157 -5.16 2.61 27.89
N ALA A 158 -5.00 2.86 26.57
CA ALA A 158 -6.03 3.53 25.78
C ALA A 158 -7.34 2.73 25.75
N CYS A 159 -7.27 1.41 25.55
CA CYS A 159 -8.44 0.53 25.57
C CYS A 159 -9.08 0.43 26.95
N LYS A 160 -8.27 0.31 28.03
CA LYS A 160 -8.77 0.35 29.43
C LYS A 160 -9.53 1.64 29.70
N GLY A 161 -8.96 2.79 29.31
CA GLY A 161 -9.60 4.10 29.48
C GLY A 161 -10.88 4.24 28.64
N ALA A 162 -10.88 3.77 27.40
CA ALA A 162 -12.07 3.75 26.56
C ALA A 162 -13.20 2.91 27.16
N GLN A 163 -12.89 1.73 27.70
CA GLN A 163 -13.87 0.92 28.42
C GLN A 163 -14.45 1.65 29.66
N GLN A 164 -13.59 2.35 30.41
CA GLN A 164 -14.02 3.10 31.60
C GLN A 164 -15.00 4.25 31.26
N ILE A 165 -14.89 4.84 30.09
CA ILE A 165 -15.83 5.88 29.62
C ILE A 165 -17.03 5.29 28.87
N GLY A 166 -17.18 3.96 28.86
CA GLY A 166 -18.39 3.26 28.40
C GLY A 166 -18.33 2.67 27.00
N VAL A 167 -17.13 2.54 26.38
CA VAL A 167 -16.99 1.85 25.11
C VAL A 167 -17.22 0.36 25.29
N ASP A 168 -18.11 -0.20 24.48
CA ASP A 168 -18.35 -1.64 24.38
C ASP A 168 -17.64 -2.17 23.12
N PHE A 169 -16.50 -2.84 23.35
CA PHE A 169 -15.67 -3.39 22.27
C PHE A 169 -16.34 -4.49 21.46
N SER A 170 -17.42 -5.11 21.97
CA SER A 170 -18.16 -6.12 21.21
C SER A 170 -18.85 -5.56 19.96
N ASN A 171 -19.00 -4.24 19.84
CA ASN A 171 -19.54 -3.56 18.66
C ASN A 171 -18.56 -3.47 17.49
N TYR A 172 -17.29 -3.84 17.68
CA TYR A 172 -16.19 -3.66 16.71
C TYR A 172 -15.54 -4.98 16.27
N ASP A 173 -16.28 -6.09 16.40
CA ASP A 173 -15.96 -7.41 15.86
C ASP A 173 -17.11 -7.79 14.90
N GLN A 174 -17.03 -7.26 13.66
CA GLN A 174 -18.15 -7.33 12.71
C GLN A 174 -18.18 -8.66 11.98
N ASP A 175 -17.05 -9.36 11.85
CA ASP A 175 -16.97 -10.68 11.24
C ASP A 175 -17.15 -11.83 12.26
N ASN A 176 -17.29 -11.48 13.56
CA ASN A 176 -17.51 -12.39 14.68
C ASN A 176 -16.38 -13.42 14.88
N ASP A 177 -15.13 -13.05 14.60
CA ASP A 177 -13.97 -13.91 14.80
C ASP A 177 -13.41 -13.86 16.23
N GLY A 178 -13.95 -13.01 17.10
CA GLY A 178 -13.55 -12.83 18.50
C GLY A 178 -12.50 -11.74 18.72
N TYR A 179 -12.09 -11.07 17.65
CA TYR A 179 -11.13 -9.97 17.70
C TYR A 179 -11.83 -8.64 17.33
N VAL A 180 -11.32 -7.56 17.89
CA VAL A 180 -11.70 -6.20 17.45
C VAL A 180 -11.06 -5.94 16.09
N ASP A 181 -11.87 -5.55 15.09
CA ASP A 181 -11.42 -5.34 13.72
C ASP A 181 -10.31 -4.30 13.62
N LEU A 182 -10.46 -3.17 14.35
CA LEU A 182 -9.47 -2.10 14.43
C LEU A 182 -9.67 -1.24 15.68
N VAL A 183 -8.57 -0.96 16.37
CA VAL A 183 -8.46 0.17 17.30
C VAL A 183 -7.54 1.21 16.67
N TYR A 184 -8.04 2.43 16.44
CA TYR A 184 -7.23 3.56 16.01
C TYR A 184 -7.06 4.55 17.16
N ILE A 185 -5.83 5.03 17.41
CA ILE A 185 -5.54 5.95 18.52
C ILE A 185 -4.96 7.24 17.97
N ILE A 186 -5.61 8.39 18.26
CA ILE A 186 -5.03 9.71 18.05
C ILE A 186 -4.47 10.19 19.40
N TYR A 187 -3.16 10.37 19.45
CA TYR A 187 -2.48 10.81 20.67
C TYR A 187 -2.11 12.30 20.65
N ALA A 188 -2.19 12.94 21.80
CA ALA A 188 -1.84 14.34 21.99
C ALA A 188 -0.38 14.62 21.66
N GLY A 189 -0.13 15.77 21.07
CA GLY A 189 1.21 16.27 20.76
C GLY A 189 1.75 15.88 19.38
N TYR A 190 3.07 15.80 19.31
CA TYR A 190 3.83 15.62 18.05
C TYR A 190 4.29 14.17 17.85
N SER A 191 4.74 13.86 16.63
CA SER A 191 5.35 12.56 16.30
C SER A 191 6.84 12.68 16.00
N GLN A 192 7.57 11.56 16.11
CA GLN A 192 8.94 11.46 15.61
C GLN A 192 9.00 11.53 14.08
N ALA A 193 8.03 10.97 13.39
CA ALA A 193 8.01 10.82 11.92
C ALA A 193 8.03 12.17 11.16
N ASP A 194 7.58 13.25 11.77
CA ASP A 194 7.60 14.59 11.19
C ASP A 194 8.63 15.53 11.86
N GLY A 195 9.60 14.95 12.57
CA GLY A 195 10.70 15.66 13.21
C GLY A 195 10.42 16.16 14.62
N GLY A 196 9.38 15.67 15.26
CA GLY A 196 9.07 15.96 16.66
C GLY A 196 10.09 15.36 17.64
N PRO A 197 9.87 15.56 18.97
CA PRO A 197 10.79 15.07 19.99
C PRO A 197 10.99 13.55 19.94
N ALA A 198 12.22 13.09 20.20
CA ALA A 198 12.57 11.67 20.28
C ALA A 198 11.90 10.87 21.42
N ILE A 199 11.07 11.51 22.22
CA ILE A 199 10.23 10.90 23.25
C ILE A 199 8.80 10.67 22.75
N SER A 200 8.48 11.11 21.54
CA SER A 200 7.16 10.99 20.95
C SER A 200 7.00 9.63 20.28
N ILE A 201 5.76 9.15 20.22
CA ILE A 201 5.42 7.92 19.51
C ILE A 201 5.58 8.12 18.00
N TRP A 202 6.09 7.11 17.29
CA TRP A 202 6.07 7.05 15.84
C TRP A 202 4.68 6.59 15.35
N PRO A 203 4.00 7.31 14.44
CA PRO A 203 2.73 6.86 13.85
C PRO A 203 2.91 5.56 13.09
N HIS A 204 2.07 4.58 13.39
CA HIS A 204 2.16 3.24 12.78
C HIS A 204 0.87 2.44 12.92
N ALA A 205 0.75 1.39 12.09
CA ALA A 205 -0.19 0.31 12.27
C ALA A 205 0.56 -0.97 12.63
N TRP A 206 0.11 -1.69 13.62
CA TRP A 206 0.76 -2.92 14.08
C TRP A 206 -0.22 -3.87 14.77
N ASP A 207 0.33 -4.94 15.35
CA ASP A 207 -0.43 -5.88 16.15
C ASP A 207 0.15 -6.01 17.58
N LEU A 208 -0.77 -6.13 18.52
CA LEU A 208 -0.44 -6.18 19.93
C LEU A 208 0.27 -7.49 20.34
N GLN A 209 0.01 -8.59 19.62
CA GLN A 209 0.71 -9.85 19.83
C GLN A 209 2.22 -9.70 19.59
N SER A 210 2.58 -9.01 18.50
CA SER A 210 3.96 -8.74 18.16
C SER A 210 4.62 -7.79 19.16
N ALA A 211 3.94 -6.69 19.51
CA ALA A 211 4.45 -5.75 20.51
C ALA A 211 4.72 -6.43 21.85
N LEU A 212 3.85 -7.34 22.29
CA LEU A 212 4.06 -8.15 23.51
C LEU A 212 5.19 -9.17 23.36
N TYR A 213 5.32 -9.78 22.18
CA TYR A 213 6.40 -10.72 21.90
C TYR A 213 7.78 -10.07 22.00
N PHE A 214 7.97 -8.87 21.46
CA PHE A 214 9.24 -8.15 21.57
C PHE A 214 9.47 -7.50 22.93
N GLY A 215 8.52 -7.61 23.82
CA GLY A 215 8.65 -7.08 25.18
C GLY A 215 8.43 -5.59 25.29
N ASN A 216 7.76 -4.96 24.30
CA ASN A 216 7.36 -3.56 24.34
C ASN A 216 6.24 -3.31 25.36
N THR A 217 6.33 -3.95 26.50
CA THR A 217 5.38 -3.85 27.61
C THR A 217 6.08 -3.94 28.98
N ASN A 218 5.55 -3.20 29.94
CA ASN A 218 5.82 -3.35 31.36
C ASN A 218 4.65 -4.02 32.12
N GLN A 219 3.51 -4.22 31.46
CA GLN A 219 2.31 -4.91 32.00
C GLN A 219 2.47 -6.42 31.83
N LYS A 220 3.13 -7.04 32.82
CA LYS A 220 3.56 -8.46 32.76
C LYS A 220 2.44 -9.48 32.80
N GLU A 221 1.21 -9.08 33.05
CA GLU A 221 0.02 -9.93 32.89
C GLU A 221 -0.26 -10.32 31.44
N TYR A 222 0.13 -9.46 30.47
CA TYR A 222 0.01 -9.76 29.05
C TYR A 222 1.35 -10.21 28.48
N TYR A 223 1.35 -11.29 27.71
CA TYR A 223 2.58 -11.86 27.19
C TYR A 223 2.36 -12.75 25.98
N VAL A 224 3.42 -12.95 25.22
CA VAL A 224 3.55 -13.94 24.15
C VAL A 224 4.85 -14.70 24.34
N GLU A 225 4.79 -16.02 24.40
CA GLU A 225 5.94 -16.92 24.51
C GLU A 225 6.06 -17.76 23.24
N SER A 226 7.27 -17.96 22.73
CA SER A 226 7.55 -18.78 21.57
C SER A 226 8.59 -19.86 21.86
N ASP A 227 8.60 -20.90 21.04
CA ASP A 227 9.69 -21.88 21.01
C ASP A 227 10.94 -21.34 20.28
N ASN A 228 11.99 -22.15 20.23
CA ASN A 228 13.24 -21.76 19.56
C ASN A 228 13.12 -21.65 18.03
N ALA A 229 12.01 -22.08 17.46
CA ALA A 229 11.69 -21.93 16.04
C ALA A 229 10.78 -20.72 15.75
N GLY A 230 10.41 -19.96 16.81
CA GLY A 230 9.54 -18.78 16.68
C GLY A 230 8.03 -19.12 16.68
N ASN A 231 7.64 -20.38 16.92
CA ASN A 231 6.22 -20.71 17.00
C ASN A 231 5.67 -20.28 18.37
N ILE A 232 4.52 -19.62 18.37
CA ILE A 232 3.85 -19.20 19.60
C ILE A 232 3.33 -20.43 20.32
N ILE A 233 3.81 -20.64 21.56
CA ILE A 233 3.43 -21.77 22.41
C ILE A 233 2.49 -21.37 23.54
N LYS A 234 2.45 -20.10 23.90
CA LYS A 234 1.57 -19.56 24.92
C LYS A 234 1.40 -18.05 24.76
N GLN A 235 0.20 -17.55 25.02
CA GLN A 235 -0.07 -16.12 25.00
C GLN A 235 -1.24 -15.76 25.92
N TYR A 236 -1.23 -14.50 26.40
CA TYR A 236 -2.35 -13.86 27.05
C TYR A 236 -2.47 -12.44 26.55
N LEU A 237 -3.41 -12.21 25.65
CA LEU A 237 -3.69 -10.91 25.02
C LEU A 237 -4.78 -10.16 25.79
N PRO A 238 -4.78 -8.83 25.78
CA PRO A 238 -5.83 -8.03 26.42
C PRO A 238 -7.18 -8.25 25.72
N SER A 239 -8.22 -8.38 26.54
CA SER A 239 -9.58 -8.58 26.05
C SER A 239 -10.55 -7.68 26.82
N PHE A 240 -11.45 -7.03 26.08
CA PHE A 240 -12.46 -6.13 26.60
C PHE A 240 -13.84 -6.54 26.07
N ASN A 241 -14.83 -6.61 26.93
CA ASN A 241 -16.19 -7.10 26.60
C ASN A 241 -16.20 -8.43 25.84
N GLY A 242 -15.22 -9.33 26.15
CA GLY A 242 -15.09 -10.64 25.53
C GLY A 242 -14.45 -10.63 24.12
N LYS A 243 -13.93 -9.50 23.67
CA LYS A 243 -13.23 -9.35 22.39
C LYS A 243 -11.76 -9.02 22.61
N THR A 244 -10.88 -9.73 21.90
CA THR A 244 -9.43 -9.57 22.02
C THR A 244 -8.96 -8.39 21.17
N ILE A 245 -8.11 -7.53 21.72
CA ILE A 245 -7.45 -6.48 20.95
C ILE A 245 -6.22 -7.07 20.29
N LEU A 246 -6.17 -6.97 18.98
CA LEU A 246 -5.06 -7.47 18.19
C LEU A 246 -4.49 -6.41 17.26
N LYS A 247 -5.28 -5.89 16.33
CA LYS A 247 -4.86 -4.86 15.39
C LYS A 247 -5.05 -3.47 15.98
N TYR A 248 -4.05 -2.63 15.81
CA TYR A 248 -4.16 -1.22 16.14
C TYR A 248 -3.38 -0.36 15.15
N ALA A 249 -3.74 0.92 15.13
CA ALA A 249 -2.98 1.96 14.46
C ALA A 249 -2.99 3.22 15.31
N CYS A 250 -2.00 4.09 15.11
CA CYS A 250 -1.95 5.36 15.83
C CYS A 250 -1.39 6.50 14.99
N SER A 251 -1.79 7.73 15.34
CA SER A 251 -1.22 8.94 14.78
C SER A 251 -1.22 10.09 15.78
N ASN A 252 -0.37 11.09 15.51
CA ASN A 252 -0.21 12.28 16.31
C ASN A 252 -1.31 13.32 16.07
N GLU A 253 -1.56 14.13 17.08
CA GLU A 253 -2.46 15.27 17.00
C GLU A 253 -1.92 16.41 16.16
N LEU A 254 -0.64 16.78 16.32
CA LEU A 254 -0.05 18.02 15.81
C LEU A 254 1.11 17.76 14.85
N ILE A 255 1.16 18.53 13.77
CA ILE A 255 2.31 18.61 12.85
C ILE A 255 3.42 19.44 13.53
N TYR A 256 4.62 18.86 13.68
CA TYR A 256 5.72 19.51 14.41
C TYR A 256 6.16 20.84 13.79
N SER A 257 6.28 20.91 12.47
CA SER A 257 6.76 22.10 11.76
C SER A 257 5.82 23.32 11.86
N THR A 258 4.53 23.10 12.09
CA THR A 258 3.51 24.16 12.04
C THR A 258 2.74 24.33 13.36
N GLY A 259 2.73 23.33 14.21
CA GLY A 259 1.86 23.27 15.40
C GLY A 259 0.36 23.16 15.07
N ALA A 260 0.01 22.99 13.80
CA ALA A 260 -1.37 22.80 13.38
C ALA A 260 -1.82 21.36 13.66
N ARG A 261 -3.15 21.15 13.80
CA ARG A 261 -3.70 19.80 13.87
C ARG A 261 -3.31 19.01 12.61
N ASN A 262 -2.87 17.77 12.80
CA ASN A 262 -2.54 16.87 11.73
C ASN A 262 -3.77 16.61 10.84
N GLY A 263 -3.54 16.38 9.56
CA GLY A 263 -4.59 16.12 8.59
C GLY A 263 -5.00 14.64 8.57
N ILE A 264 -5.83 14.31 7.60
CA ILE A 264 -6.34 12.94 7.42
C ILE A 264 -5.32 11.98 6.81
N GLY A 265 -4.22 12.50 6.22
CA GLY A 265 -3.32 11.71 5.39
C GLY A 265 -2.71 10.52 6.11
N THR A 266 -2.19 10.74 7.34
CA THR A 266 -1.64 9.66 8.17
C THR A 266 -2.73 8.65 8.56
N ILE A 267 -3.91 9.13 8.98
CA ILE A 267 -5.02 8.24 9.34
C ILE A 267 -5.44 7.39 8.14
N CYS A 268 -5.57 8.00 6.96
CA CYS A 268 -5.89 7.24 5.75
C CYS A 268 -4.81 6.24 5.37
N HIS A 269 -3.53 6.57 5.54
CA HIS A 269 -2.42 5.67 5.29
C HIS A 269 -2.50 4.44 6.22
N GLU A 270 -2.57 4.66 7.54
CA GLU A 270 -2.61 3.57 8.52
C GLU A 270 -3.89 2.74 8.39
N PHE A 271 -5.02 3.38 8.10
CA PHE A 271 -6.25 2.65 7.81
C PHE A 271 -6.16 1.86 6.49
N GLY A 272 -5.38 2.32 5.52
CA GLY A 272 -5.04 1.56 4.32
C GLY A 272 -4.42 0.19 4.64
N HIS A 273 -3.55 0.12 5.65
CA HIS A 273 -2.99 -1.15 6.13
C HIS A 273 -4.05 -2.09 6.70
N VAL A 274 -5.04 -1.55 7.41
CA VAL A 274 -6.17 -2.35 7.90
C VAL A 274 -6.97 -2.97 6.76
N LEU A 275 -7.10 -2.23 5.64
CA LEU A 275 -7.73 -2.74 4.42
C LEU A 275 -6.84 -3.73 3.66
N GLY A 276 -5.59 -3.94 4.06
CA GLY A 276 -4.66 -4.91 3.48
C GLY A 276 -3.65 -4.31 2.50
N LEU A 277 -3.60 -2.99 2.33
CA LEU A 277 -2.58 -2.34 1.51
C LEU A 277 -1.21 -2.40 2.20
N ALA A 278 -0.15 -2.55 1.40
CA ALA A 278 1.22 -2.54 1.89
C ALA A 278 1.88 -1.17 1.65
N ASP A 279 2.94 -0.88 2.40
CA ASP A 279 3.79 0.25 2.12
C ASP A 279 4.45 0.12 0.75
N LEU A 280 4.45 1.21 0.01
CA LEU A 280 5.08 1.30 -1.31
C LEU A 280 6.42 2.01 -1.28
N TYR A 281 6.90 2.43 -0.12
CA TYR A 281 8.28 2.82 0.12
C TYR A 281 9.09 1.61 0.63
N ARG A 282 10.39 1.77 0.81
CA ARG A 282 11.25 0.71 1.36
C ARG A 282 11.17 0.72 2.87
N THR A 283 10.75 -0.40 3.45
CA THR A 283 10.61 -0.58 4.91
C THR A 283 11.89 -1.15 5.56
N ASP A 284 12.97 -1.36 4.78
CA ASP A 284 14.26 -1.84 5.27
C ASP A 284 15.27 -0.73 5.62
N GLY A 285 14.81 0.51 5.73
CA GLY A 285 15.64 1.67 6.04
C GLY A 285 16.60 2.10 4.93
N SER A 286 16.60 1.42 3.79
CA SER A 286 17.44 1.81 2.68
C SER A 286 16.75 2.83 1.77
N SER A 287 17.48 3.86 1.33
CA SER A 287 16.93 4.81 0.37
C SER A 287 16.77 4.16 -1.01
N SER A 288 15.55 4.12 -1.54
CA SER A 288 15.29 3.75 -2.93
C SER A 288 14.82 4.96 -3.73
N LYS A 289 15.35 5.09 -4.95
CA LYS A 289 14.90 6.11 -5.91
C LYS A 289 13.67 5.67 -6.72
N GLU A 290 13.22 4.44 -6.54
CA GLU A 290 12.22 3.80 -7.40
C GLU A 290 10.84 3.70 -6.76
N VAL A 291 10.64 4.26 -5.57
CA VAL A 291 9.34 4.26 -4.90
C VAL A 291 8.43 5.38 -5.42
N PRO A 292 7.10 5.24 -5.33
CA PRO A 292 6.14 6.21 -5.87
C PRO A 292 6.22 7.60 -5.24
N GLY A 293 6.68 7.71 -3.99
CA GLY A 293 6.78 8.98 -3.27
C GLY A 293 5.42 9.67 -3.11
N SER A 294 5.34 10.95 -3.47
CA SER A 294 4.11 11.73 -3.31
C SER A 294 2.94 11.32 -4.21
N TRP A 295 3.13 10.35 -5.13
CA TRP A 295 2.10 9.89 -6.04
C TRP A 295 1.17 8.83 -5.44
N ALA A 296 1.53 8.23 -4.31
CA ALA A 296 0.75 7.18 -3.66
C ALA A 296 0.55 7.48 -2.17
N LEU A 297 -0.68 7.20 -1.67
CA LEU A 297 -1.00 7.30 -0.24
C LEU A 297 -0.08 6.39 0.58
N MET A 298 0.10 5.14 0.15
CA MET A 298 0.93 4.14 0.85
C MET A 298 2.45 4.37 0.65
N SER A 299 2.84 5.61 0.33
CA SER A 299 4.18 6.14 0.30
C SER A 299 4.17 7.54 0.92
N ASN A 300 4.88 8.54 0.36
CA ASN A 300 4.89 9.90 0.92
C ASN A 300 3.68 10.76 0.53
N GLY A 301 2.70 10.23 -0.16
CA GLY A 301 1.48 10.95 -0.54
C GLY A 301 0.63 11.38 0.65
N ASN A 302 0.70 10.63 1.76
CA ASN A 302 0.04 10.98 3.01
C ASN A 302 0.39 12.38 3.55
N TYR A 303 1.55 12.94 3.18
CA TYR A 303 2.00 14.27 3.61
C TYR A 303 1.57 15.42 2.69
N LEU A 304 0.91 15.15 1.58
CA LEU A 304 0.47 16.21 0.67
C LEU A 304 -0.46 17.20 1.37
N ASN A 305 -0.27 18.50 1.07
CA ASN A 305 -1.00 19.59 1.73
C ASN A 305 -0.92 19.53 3.27
N ASN A 306 0.26 19.26 3.83
CA ASN A 306 0.43 19.04 5.27
C ASN A 306 -0.53 17.98 5.82
N SER A 307 -0.56 16.84 5.18
CA SER A 307 -1.44 15.69 5.47
C SER A 307 -2.95 15.95 5.33
N ASN A 308 -3.37 17.09 4.80
CA ASN A 308 -4.81 17.42 4.69
C ASN A 308 -5.46 16.91 3.39
N THR A 309 -4.66 16.57 2.37
CA THR A 309 -5.19 16.13 1.07
C THR A 309 -4.29 15.05 0.50
N PRO A 310 -4.38 13.80 0.98
CA PRO A 310 -3.66 12.68 0.37
C PRO A 310 -4.15 12.46 -1.07
N PRO A 311 -3.30 11.90 -1.96
CA PRO A 311 -3.70 11.64 -3.34
C PRO A 311 -4.69 10.49 -3.43
N ASN A 312 -5.36 10.35 -4.57
CA ASN A 312 -6.13 9.14 -4.84
C ASN A 312 -5.26 7.88 -4.70
N LEU A 313 -5.87 6.77 -4.28
CA LEU A 313 -5.26 5.45 -4.40
C LEU A 313 -4.97 5.14 -5.87
N SER A 314 -3.88 4.43 -6.15
CA SER A 314 -3.59 3.96 -7.49
C SER A 314 -4.67 3.00 -7.99
N VAL A 315 -4.83 2.92 -9.31
CA VAL A 315 -5.76 1.96 -9.90
C VAL A 315 -5.49 0.52 -9.43
N TRP A 316 -4.21 0.15 -9.21
CA TRP A 316 -3.87 -1.18 -8.69
C TRP A 316 -4.37 -1.37 -7.25
N GLU A 317 -4.21 -0.38 -6.36
CA GLU A 317 -4.73 -0.45 -4.99
C GLU A 317 -6.25 -0.56 -4.97
N LYS A 318 -6.95 0.23 -5.81
CA LYS A 318 -8.40 0.14 -5.97
C LYS A 318 -8.86 -1.22 -6.54
N TYR A 319 -8.10 -1.77 -7.50
CA TYR A 319 -8.36 -3.10 -8.05
C TYR A 319 -8.12 -4.20 -7.00
N PHE A 320 -7.02 -4.09 -6.25
CA PHE A 320 -6.69 -4.99 -5.14
C PHE A 320 -7.79 -5.01 -4.07
N LEU A 321 -8.38 -3.85 -3.76
CA LEU A 321 -9.52 -3.73 -2.84
C LEU A 321 -10.86 -4.13 -3.47
N GLY A 322 -10.90 -4.47 -4.76
CA GLY A 322 -12.10 -4.88 -5.47
C GLY A 322 -13.07 -3.74 -5.80
N TRP A 323 -12.59 -2.50 -5.79
CA TRP A 323 -13.43 -1.32 -6.04
C TRP A 323 -13.52 -0.93 -7.51
N VAL A 324 -12.56 -1.34 -8.32
CA VAL A 324 -12.54 -1.09 -9.75
C VAL A 324 -12.12 -2.33 -10.53
N GLU A 325 -12.52 -2.40 -11.79
CA GLU A 325 -12.11 -3.45 -12.73
C GLU A 325 -11.46 -2.79 -13.94
N PRO A 326 -10.12 -2.75 -14.02
CA PRO A 326 -9.42 -2.15 -15.15
C PRO A 326 -9.68 -2.95 -16.44
N GLU A 327 -9.92 -2.25 -17.56
CA GLU A 327 -10.07 -2.91 -18.86
C GLU A 327 -8.76 -3.55 -19.32
N MET A 328 -8.79 -4.84 -19.63
CA MET A 328 -7.63 -5.55 -20.18
C MET A 328 -7.37 -5.15 -21.63
N LEU A 329 -6.20 -4.59 -21.90
CA LEU A 329 -5.77 -4.26 -23.26
C LEU A 329 -5.24 -5.51 -23.99
N ALA A 330 -6.09 -6.15 -24.76
CA ALA A 330 -5.75 -7.37 -25.50
C ALA A 330 -5.61 -7.15 -27.02
N LYS A 331 -6.40 -6.23 -27.59
CA LYS A 331 -6.45 -5.95 -29.04
C LYS A 331 -6.14 -4.48 -29.28
N SER A 332 -5.53 -4.21 -30.44
CA SER A 332 -5.27 -2.82 -30.87
C SER A 332 -6.55 -2.00 -30.89
N LYS A 333 -6.53 -0.84 -30.21
CA LYS A 333 -7.66 0.08 -30.14
C LYS A 333 -7.22 1.49 -29.71
N LYS A 334 -8.02 2.49 -30.00
CA LYS A 334 -7.91 3.80 -29.35
C LYS A 334 -8.47 3.69 -27.93
N VAL A 335 -7.79 4.26 -26.96
CA VAL A 335 -8.17 4.33 -25.54
C VAL A 335 -8.35 5.77 -25.16
N GLU A 336 -9.35 6.05 -24.34
CA GLU A 336 -9.58 7.35 -23.71
C GLU A 336 -9.76 7.13 -22.20
N LEU A 337 -8.98 7.88 -21.42
CA LEU A 337 -9.03 7.89 -19.95
C LEU A 337 -9.49 9.28 -19.51
N PRO A 338 -10.76 9.46 -19.13
CA PRO A 338 -11.26 10.74 -18.67
C PRO A 338 -10.69 11.15 -17.32
N ALA A 339 -10.78 12.44 -17.00
CA ALA A 339 -10.24 13.01 -15.77
C ALA A 339 -10.98 12.58 -14.48
N ASP A 340 -12.20 12.07 -14.62
CA ASP A 340 -13.03 11.64 -13.48
C ASP A 340 -12.54 10.36 -12.80
N GLY A 341 -11.52 9.71 -13.38
CA GLY A 341 -10.95 8.48 -12.85
C GLY A 341 -11.91 7.28 -12.91
N ALA A 342 -12.94 7.33 -13.76
CA ALA A 342 -13.92 6.26 -13.90
C ALA A 342 -13.43 5.12 -14.81
N THR A 343 -12.42 5.36 -15.64
CA THR A 343 -11.91 4.41 -16.61
C THR A 343 -10.44 4.13 -16.36
N TYR A 344 -10.11 2.86 -16.27
CA TYR A 344 -8.75 2.37 -16.08
C TYR A 344 -8.45 1.25 -17.08
N CYS A 345 -7.17 1.12 -17.44
CA CYS A 345 -6.73 0.03 -18.28
C CYS A 345 -5.61 -0.75 -17.61
N MET A 346 -5.47 -2.02 -17.98
CA MET A 346 -4.33 -2.84 -17.62
C MET A 346 -3.81 -3.66 -18.80
N LEU A 347 -2.52 -3.96 -18.74
CA LEU A 347 -1.85 -4.79 -19.74
C LEU A 347 -0.98 -5.84 -19.05
N ASN A 348 -1.31 -7.09 -19.22
CA ASN A 348 -0.54 -8.21 -18.73
C ASN A 348 0.21 -8.87 -19.90
N ARG A 349 1.37 -9.47 -19.62
CA ARG A 349 2.13 -10.27 -20.55
C ARG A 349 1.32 -11.43 -21.11
N THR A 350 0.44 -12.02 -20.30
CA THR A 350 -0.48 -13.11 -20.66
C THR A 350 -1.78 -12.63 -21.30
N SER A 351 -2.01 -11.32 -21.47
CA SER A 351 -3.22 -10.80 -22.12
C SER A 351 -3.34 -11.19 -23.59
N ILE A 352 -2.35 -11.90 -24.10
CA ILE A 352 -2.39 -12.62 -25.39
C ILE A 352 -3.10 -13.98 -25.25
N VAL A 353 -3.23 -14.49 -24.03
CA VAL A 353 -3.95 -15.71 -23.68
C VAL A 353 -4.86 -15.35 -22.49
N PRO A 354 -6.16 -15.68 -22.50
CA PRO A 354 -7.02 -15.42 -21.37
C PRO A 354 -6.41 -16.02 -20.10
N ALA A 355 -6.01 -15.18 -19.15
CA ALA A 355 -5.56 -15.64 -17.86
C ALA A 355 -6.80 -16.02 -17.04
N GLU A 356 -7.05 -17.32 -16.87
CA GLU A 356 -7.90 -17.80 -15.79
C GLU A 356 -7.03 -17.90 -14.56
N GLY A 357 -7.26 -17.04 -13.56
CA GLY A 357 -6.59 -17.16 -12.28
C GLY A 357 -6.22 -15.84 -11.61
N PRO A 358 -5.81 -15.91 -10.31
CA PRO A 358 -5.48 -14.75 -9.51
C PRO A 358 -4.26 -14.00 -10.07
N LEU A 359 -4.03 -12.77 -9.56
CA LEU A 359 -2.84 -11.97 -9.81
C LEU A 359 -1.59 -12.86 -9.76
N THR A 360 -0.97 -13.07 -10.92
CA THR A 360 0.21 -13.92 -11.04
C THR A 360 1.47 -13.13 -10.73
N THR A 361 2.61 -13.81 -10.54
CA THR A 361 3.95 -13.19 -10.43
C THR A 361 4.39 -12.46 -11.71
N ASP A 362 3.53 -12.40 -12.72
CA ASP A 362 3.77 -11.70 -13.96
C ASP A 362 3.76 -10.19 -13.76
N THR A 363 4.55 -9.50 -14.57
CA THR A 363 4.53 -8.04 -14.63
C THR A 363 3.22 -7.57 -15.25
N VAL A 364 2.53 -6.66 -14.57
CA VAL A 364 1.31 -6.02 -15.09
C VAL A 364 1.53 -4.51 -15.12
N TYR A 365 1.12 -3.87 -16.21
CA TYR A 365 1.07 -2.42 -16.31
C TYR A 365 -0.36 -1.95 -16.15
N TYR A 366 -0.56 -0.93 -15.31
CA TYR A 366 -1.84 -0.27 -15.09
C TYR A 366 -1.74 1.17 -15.56
N PHE A 367 -2.79 1.67 -16.17
CA PHE A 367 -2.86 3.01 -16.74
C PHE A 367 -4.04 3.75 -16.15
N GLU A 368 -3.79 4.95 -15.65
CA GLU A 368 -4.80 5.84 -15.09
C GLU A 368 -4.50 7.30 -15.44
N ASN A 369 -5.54 8.10 -15.50
CA ASN A 369 -5.41 9.53 -15.66
C ASN A 369 -5.47 10.23 -14.31
N ARG A 370 -4.49 11.07 -14.02
CA ARG A 370 -4.43 11.90 -12.80
C ARG A 370 -4.36 13.37 -13.19
N GLN A 371 -5.33 14.13 -12.73
CA GLN A 371 -5.41 15.58 -12.96
C GLN A 371 -5.32 16.30 -11.61
N LYS A 372 -4.79 17.52 -11.59
CA LYS A 372 -4.62 18.32 -10.35
C LYS A 372 -5.96 18.89 -9.85
N SER A 373 -6.88 18.00 -9.50
CA SER A 373 -8.21 18.32 -8.99
C SER A 373 -8.61 17.34 -7.87
N GLY A 374 -9.60 17.68 -7.06
CA GLY A 374 -10.07 16.84 -5.97
C GLY A 374 -8.94 16.40 -5.03
N TRP A 375 -8.82 15.11 -4.79
CA TRP A 375 -7.78 14.53 -3.96
C TRP A 375 -6.37 14.66 -4.58
N ASP A 376 -6.27 14.71 -5.90
CA ASP A 376 -4.99 14.85 -6.62
C ASP A 376 -4.52 16.31 -6.80
N LYS A 377 -5.22 17.28 -6.21
CA LYS A 377 -4.95 18.72 -6.36
C LYS A 377 -3.50 19.11 -6.07
N TYR A 378 -2.85 18.42 -5.14
CA TYR A 378 -1.49 18.71 -4.69
C TYR A 378 -0.43 17.78 -5.25
N LEU A 379 -0.77 16.91 -6.20
CA LEU A 379 0.21 16.10 -6.91
C LEU A 379 1.28 16.97 -7.59
N PRO A 380 2.51 16.48 -7.72
CA PRO A 380 3.60 17.22 -8.37
C PRO A 380 3.32 17.57 -9.84
N GLY A 381 2.55 16.74 -10.55
CA GLY A 381 2.21 16.90 -11.95
C GLY A 381 0.84 16.29 -12.26
N TRP A 382 0.51 16.19 -13.55
CA TRP A 382 -0.76 15.62 -14.06
C TRP A 382 -0.52 14.90 -15.39
N GLY A 383 -1.43 14.01 -15.76
CA GLY A 383 -1.38 13.22 -16.99
C GLY A 383 -1.61 11.73 -16.72
N MET A 384 -1.22 10.89 -17.67
CA MET A 384 -1.33 9.44 -17.51
C MET A 384 -0.21 8.92 -16.61
N LEU A 385 -0.57 8.24 -15.53
CA LEU A 385 0.35 7.44 -14.73
C LEU A 385 0.39 6.00 -15.24
N VAL A 386 1.59 5.45 -15.24
CA VAL A 386 1.85 4.06 -15.63
C VAL A 386 2.47 3.33 -14.45
N TRP A 387 1.71 2.40 -13.86
CA TRP A 387 2.17 1.58 -12.75
C TRP A 387 2.63 0.22 -13.26
N ARG A 388 3.86 -0.13 -12.97
CA ARG A 388 4.38 -1.49 -13.21
C ARG A 388 4.34 -2.27 -11.91
N VAL A 389 3.56 -3.33 -11.87
CA VAL A 389 3.36 -4.15 -10.67
C VAL A 389 3.77 -5.60 -10.96
N VAL A 390 4.56 -6.17 -10.05
CA VAL A 390 4.91 -7.59 -9.99
C VAL A 390 4.43 -8.10 -8.64
N TYR A 391 3.16 -8.48 -8.59
CA TYR A 391 2.54 -8.89 -7.34
C TYR A 391 3.14 -10.20 -6.84
N ASP A 392 3.51 -10.22 -5.56
CA ASP A 392 3.94 -11.39 -4.82
C ASP A 392 3.27 -11.38 -3.45
N ALA A 393 2.42 -12.36 -3.19
CA ALA A 393 1.62 -12.41 -1.97
C ALA A 393 2.46 -12.36 -0.70
N ASN A 394 3.65 -12.98 -0.70
CA ASN A 394 4.53 -12.97 0.47
C ASN A 394 5.13 -11.59 0.71
N GLU A 395 5.61 -10.91 -0.35
CA GLU A 395 6.20 -9.57 -0.22
C GLU A 395 5.17 -8.55 0.26
N TRP A 396 3.92 -8.64 -0.23
CA TRP A 396 2.83 -7.80 0.28
C TRP A 396 2.44 -8.16 1.71
N TYR A 397 2.42 -9.45 2.02
CA TYR A 397 2.14 -9.94 3.36
C TYR A 397 3.14 -9.42 4.39
N TYR A 398 4.42 -9.47 4.06
CA TYR A 398 5.49 -8.97 4.96
C TYR A 398 5.75 -7.47 4.84
N ASN A 399 4.90 -6.74 4.15
CA ASN A 399 5.05 -5.30 3.94
C ASN A 399 6.37 -4.88 3.27
N MET A 400 6.85 -5.69 2.33
CA MET A 400 8.18 -5.54 1.70
C MET A 400 8.15 -5.49 0.17
N PRO A 401 7.09 -4.98 -0.51
CA PRO A 401 6.97 -5.10 -1.97
C PRO A 401 8.13 -4.46 -2.73
N ASN A 402 8.85 -3.53 -2.11
CA ASN A 402 9.93 -2.77 -2.74
C ASN A 402 11.30 -2.92 -2.05
N ASN A 403 11.46 -3.81 -1.06
CA ASN A 403 12.72 -3.93 -0.30
C ASN A 403 13.85 -4.57 -1.10
N THR A 404 13.70 -5.79 -1.57
CA THR A 404 14.74 -6.52 -2.31
C THR A 404 14.69 -6.28 -3.81
N THR A 405 13.49 -6.13 -4.35
CA THR A 405 13.21 -5.90 -5.76
C THR A 405 12.07 -4.91 -5.85
N THR A 406 12.19 -3.90 -6.71
CA THR A 406 11.09 -2.96 -6.94
C THR A 406 9.95 -3.65 -7.66
N ARG A 407 8.93 -4.05 -6.92
CA ARG A 407 7.74 -4.76 -7.43
C ARG A 407 6.59 -3.82 -7.75
N PHE A 408 6.55 -2.66 -7.11
CA PHE A 408 5.59 -1.60 -7.38
C PHE A 408 6.33 -0.34 -7.82
N LEU A 409 6.28 -0.04 -9.10
CA LEU A 409 7.05 1.03 -9.72
C LEU A 409 6.12 1.98 -10.48
N LEU A 410 6.27 3.28 -10.27
CA LEU A 410 5.71 4.30 -11.15
C LEU A 410 6.70 4.57 -12.29
N VAL A 411 6.30 4.25 -13.52
CA VAL A 411 7.12 4.46 -14.73
C VAL A 411 7.05 5.93 -15.13
N ALA A 412 8.20 6.58 -15.11
CA ALA A 412 8.28 7.99 -15.48
C ALA A 412 8.42 8.19 -17.00
N ALA A 413 7.63 9.10 -17.57
CA ALA A 413 7.68 9.44 -18.99
C ALA A 413 9.07 9.91 -19.43
N ASN A 414 9.78 10.66 -18.61
CA ASN A 414 11.13 11.17 -18.89
C ASN A 414 12.25 10.13 -18.66
N GLY A 415 11.91 8.85 -18.38
CA GLY A 415 12.88 7.79 -18.10
C GLY A 415 13.67 7.96 -16.80
N SER A 416 13.34 8.97 -15.99
CA SER A 416 13.93 9.13 -14.65
C SER A 416 13.25 8.21 -13.65
N THR A 417 13.92 8.00 -12.51
CA THR A 417 13.24 7.37 -11.38
C THR A 417 12.25 8.38 -10.78
N PRO A 418 10.99 8.01 -10.49
CA PRO A 418 9.95 8.91 -9.98
C PRO A 418 10.34 9.60 -8.68
N TYR A 419 11.16 8.94 -7.91
CA TYR A 419 11.74 9.43 -6.68
C TYR A 419 13.18 9.86 -6.90
N THR A 420 13.38 11.04 -7.44
CA THR A 420 14.64 11.73 -7.19
C THR A 420 14.51 12.43 -5.86
N ASN A 421 15.42 12.16 -4.95
CA ASN A 421 15.50 12.74 -3.58
C ASN A 421 15.64 14.28 -3.56
N SER A 422 15.40 14.92 -4.66
CA SER A 422 15.42 16.35 -4.79
C SER A 422 13.98 16.85 -4.70
N LEU A 423 13.55 17.14 -3.49
CA LEU A 423 12.50 18.12 -3.23
C LEU A 423 12.85 19.48 -3.86
N VAL A 424 14.11 19.66 -4.19
CA VAL A 424 14.69 20.87 -4.75
C VAL A 424 15.14 20.56 -6.17
N GLY A 425 14.33 20.85 -7.16
CA GLY A 425 14.80 20.80 -8.53
C GLY A 425 13.97 19.96 -9.47
N GLY A 426 12.69 20.05 -9.26
CA GLY A 426 11.77 20.14 -10.37
C GLY A 426 11.89 19.10 -11.45
N LYS A 427 11.51 17.85 -11.21
CA LYS A 427 11.24 16.95 -12.33
C LYS A 427 10.20 15.88 -11.99
N ARG A 428 9.57 15.95 -10.83
CA ARG A 428 8.43 15.08 -10.49
C ARG A 428 7.21 15.36 -11.35
N GLN A 429 7.05 16.57 -11.83
CA GLN A 429 6.00 16.96 -12.77
C GLN A 429 6.12 16.29 -14.14
N ASP A 430 7.30 15.74 -14.47
CA ASP A 430 7.58 15.08 -15.74
C ASP A 430 7.43 13.55 -15.68
N VAL A 431 6.89 13.03 -14.58
CA VAL A 431 6.60 11.60 -14.41
C VAL A 431 5.41 11.14 -15.25
N PRO A 432 4.27 11.87 -15.28
CA PRO A 432 3.12 11.48 -16.10
C PRO A 432 3.39 11.60 -17.60
N PHE A 433 2.71 10.80 -18.40
CA PHE A 433 2.67 10.90 -19.84
C PHE A 433 1.54 11.84 -20.29
N PRO A 434 1.70 12.64 -21.38
CA PRO A 434 2.94 12.81 -22.13
C PRO A 434 3.96 13.67 -21.37
N GLY A 435 3.58 14.36 -20.28
CA GLY A 435 4.40 15.24 -19.47
C GLY A 435 4.91 16.46 -20.22
N SER A 436 5.77 17.26 -19.58
CA SER A 436 6.37 18.45 -20.19
C SER A 436 7.40 18.11 -21.30
N TRP A 437 7.83 16.87 -21.38
CA TRP A 437 8.76 16.38 -22.41
C TRP A 437 8.05 15.85 -23.65
N TYR A 438 6.71 15.86 -23.67
CA TYR A 438 5.90 15.35 -24.77
C TYR A 438 6.26 13.93 -25.18
N VAL A 439 6.39 13.04 -24.20
CA VAL A 439 6.66 11.61 -24.44
C VAL A 439 5.36 10.95 -24.87
N THR A 440 5.18 10.78 -26.16
CA THR A 440 3.93 10.31 -26.78
C THR A 440 3.91 8.82 -27.07
N GLU A 441 4.98 8.10 -26.67
CA GLU A 441 5.10 6.68 -26.90
C GLU A 441 5.54 5.95 -25.63
N PHE A 442 5.01 4.74 -25.43
CA PHE A 442 5.42 3.83 -24.36
C PHE A 442 5.33 2.38 -24.82
N GLN A 443 6.42 1.64 -24.64
CA GLN A 443 6.50 0.22 -25.01
C GLN A 443 6.64 -0.66 -23.77
N PRO A 444 5.53 -1.17 -23.17
CA PRO A 444 5.58 -2.04 -22.01
C PRO A 444 6.19 -3.42 -22.30
N TYR A 445 5.90 -3.99 -23.48
CA TYR A 445 6.42 -5.29 -23.93
C TYR A 445 6.86 -5.24 -25.40
N PRO A 446 7.70 -6.18 -25.87
CA PRO A 446 8.22 -6.16 -27.24
C PRO A 446 7.18 -6.13 -28.37
N HIS A 447 5.97 -6.58 -28.10
CA HIS A 447 4.90 -6.69 -29.09
C HIS A 447 3.73 -5.73 -28.82
N THR A 448 3.85 -4.85 -27.85
CA THR A 448 2.83 -3.89 -27.50
C THR A 448 3.39 -2.48 -27.50
N LEU A 449 2.64 -1.54 -27.99
CA LEU A 449 3.04 -0.16 -28.10
C LEU A 449 1.84 0.75 -27.84
N LEU A 450 2.05 1.76 -27.02
CA LEU A 450 1.16 2.91 -26.90
C LEU A 450 1.78 4.04 -27.72
N THR A 451 1.01 4.63 -28.64
CA THR A 451 1.41 5.81 -29.42
C THR A 451 0.38 6.91 -29.31
N ASP A 452 0.73 8.08 -29.79
CA ASP A 452 -0.16 9.25 -29.80
C ASP A 452 -0.76 9.52 -28.42
N ILE A 453 0.08 9.41 -27.38
CA ILE A 453 -0.34 9.72 -26.01
C ILE A 453 -0.51 11.24 -25.92
N GLU A 454 -1.73 11.68 -25.73
CA GLU A 454 -2.12 13.09 -25.68
C GLU A 454 -2.94 13.39 -24.43
N ASP A 455 -2.81 14.61 -23.93
CA ASP A 455 -3.69 15.21 -22.91
C ASP A 455 -4.46 16.35 -23.56
N ASP A 456 -5.73 16.09 -23.85
CA ASP A 456 -6.63 17.11 -24.38
C ASP A 456 -7.62 17.54 -23.30
N ASN A 457 -7.35 18.70 -22.69
CA ASN A 457 -8.19 19.30 -21.65
C ASN A 457 -8.48 18.34 -20.47
N GLY A 458 -7.48 17.55 -20.06
CA GLY A 458 -7.58 16.61 -18.97
C GLY A 458 -8.12 15.23 -19.36
N ILE A 459 -8.38 14.98 -20.63
CA ILE A 459 -8.68 13.64 -21.15
C ILE A 459 -7.40 13.08 -21.78
N ILE A 460 -6.90 11.99 -21.24
CA ILE A 460 -5.78 11.27 -21.82
C ILE A 460 -6.30 10.35 -22.91
N SER A 461 -5.71 10.42 -24.10
CA SER A 461 -5.96 9.45 -25.16
C SER A 461 -4.68 8.84 -25.70
N PHE A 462 -4.75 7.61 -26.20
CA PHE A 462 -3.65 6.94 -26.88
C PHE A 462 -4.13 5.83 -27.82
N LEU A 463 -3.30 5.46 -28.78
CA LEU A 463 -3.49 4.27 -29.61
C LEU A 463 -2.71 3.11 -29.00
N PHE A 464 -3.40 2.10 -28.54
CA PHE A 464 -2.78 0.84 -28.13
C PHE A 464 -2.67 -0.08 -29.34
N THR A 465 -1.45 -0.56 -29.62
CA THR A 465 -1.15 -1.52 -30.69
C THR A 465 -0.58 -2.78 -30.08
N ASN A 466 -1.20 -3.92 -30.40
CA ASN A 466 -0.68 -5.23 -30.10
C ASN A 466 -0.27 -5.90 -31.43
N THR A 467 1.05 -6.03 -31.66
CA THR A 467 1.63 -6.62 -32.87
C THR A 467 1.92 -8.13 -32.73
N THR A 468 1.51 -8.74 -31.62
CA THR A 468 1.44 -10.20 -31.62
C THR A 468 0.49 -10.62 -32.72
N THR A 469 1.06 -10.82 -33.89
CA THR A 469 0.40 -11.63 -34.87
C THR A 469 0.15 -12.97 -34.18
N GLY A 470 -1.07 -13.14 -33.69
CA GLY A 470 -1.48 -14.42 -33.17
C GLY A 470 -1.15 -15.44 -34.25
N ILE A 471 -0.20 -16.28 -33.96
CA ILE A 471 -0.23 -17.60 -34.61
C ILE A 471 -1.44 -18.24 -33.92
N SER A 472 -2.63 -17.89 -34.40
CA SER A 472 -3.79 -18.68 -34.09
C SER A 472 -3.43 -20.06 -34.57
N THR A 473 -3.36 -21.04 -33.67
CA THR A 473 -3.56 -22.41 -34.09
C THR A 473 -5.03 -22.45 -34.55
N PRO A 474 -5.32 -22.39 -35.85
CA PRO A 474 -6.69 -22.53 -36.29
C PRO A 474 -7.13 -23.89 -35.79
N SER A 475 -8.37 -23.99 -35.36
CA SER A 475 -8.97 -25.30 -35.22
C SER A 475 -8.77 -26.02 -36.56
N THR A 476 -8.54 -27.30 -36.53
CA THR A 476 -8.35 -28.08 -37.77
C THR A 476 -9.51 -27.87 -38.76
N SER A 477 -10.67 -27.39 -38.31
CA SER A 477 -11.81 -26.98 -39.11
C SER A 477 -11.59 -25.67 -39.91
N ASP A 478 -10.67 -24.78 -39.46
CA ASP A 478 -10.47 -23.46 -40.07
C ASP A 478 -9.36 -23.47 -41.14
N ILE A 479 -8.64 -24.56 -41.27
CA ILE A 479 -7.57 -24.69 -42.26
C ILE A 479 -8.18 -25.05 -43.63
N ASN A 480 -8.07 -24.14 -44.60
CA ASN A 480 -8.42 -24.45 -45.95
C ASN A 480 -7.33 -25.31 -46.60
N TRP A 481 -7.51 -26.60 -46.54
CA TRP A 481 -6.58 -27.63 -47.08
C TRP A 481 -6.39 -27.54 -48.61
N ALA A 482 -7.26 -26.84 -49.29
CA ALA A 482 -7.15 -26.63 -50.72
C ALA A 482 -6.25 -25.44 -51.13
N CYS A 483 -5.79 -24.66 -50.13
CA CYS A 483 -4.90 -23.54 -50.38
C CYS A 483 -3.45 -23.98 -50.54
N GLN A 484 -2.69 -23.33 -51.44
CA GLN A 484 -1.24 -23.56 -51.53
C GLN A 484 -0.56 -22.91 -50.32
N TRP A 485 0.24 -23.69 -49.61
CA TRP A 485 1.01 -23.29 -48.45
C TRP A 485 2.51 -23.28 -48.74
N TYR A 486 3.23 -22.37 -48.10
CA TYR A 486 4.67 -22.18 -48.26
C TYR A 486 5.33 -22.18 -46.90
N ASN A 487 6.53 -22.71 -46.76
CA ASN A 487 7.36 -22.51 -45.57
C ASN A 487 7.92 -21.07 -45.53
N ILE A 488 8.62 -20.73 -44.45
CA ILE A 488 9.23 -19.39 -44.28
C ILE A 488 10.31 -19.06 -45.32
N MET A 489 10.81 -20.06 -46.07
CA MET A 489 11.75 -19.90 -47.18
C MET A 489 11.05 -19.75 -48.52
N GLY A 490 9.73 -19.68 -48.55
CA GLY A 490 8.94 -19.53 -49.77
C GLY A 490 8.75 -20.84 -50.57
N GLN A 491 9.13 -21.99 -50.06
CA GLN A 491 8.96 -23.29 -50.72
C GLN A 491 7.55 -23.81 -50.47
N ALA A 492 6.90 -24.32 -51.52
CA ALA A 492 5.59 -24.95 -51.41
C ALA A 492 5.67 -26.23 -50.57
N VAL A 493 4.76 -26.40 -49.63
CA VAL A 493 4.74 -27.54 -48.72
C VAL A 493 3.35 -28.13 -48.61
N ASP A 494 3.30 -29.46 -48.41
CA ASP A 494 2.05 -30.12 -48.01
C ASP A 494 1.86 -29.95 -46.49
N ILE A 495 0.91 -29.11 -46.13
CA ILE A 495 0.60 -28.76 -44.75
C ILE A 495 0.25 -29.97 -43.88
N ARG A 496 -0.18 -31.10 -44.46
CA ARG A 496 -0.51 -32.33 -43.73
C ARG A 496 0.72 -33.10 -43.24
N GLN A 497 1.88 -32.81 -43.85
CA GLN A 497 3.13 -33.51 -43.55
C GLN A 497 4.23 -32.58 -43.05
N TYR A 498 3.97 -31.26 -43.02
CA TYR A 498 4.94 -30.27 -42.64
C TYR A 498 4.75 -29.85 -41.17
N HIS A 499 5.84 -29.82 -40.42
CA HIS A 499 5.89 -29.28 -39.08
C HIS A 499 6.67 -27.96 -39.09
N GLY A 500 6.05 -26.89 -38.67
CA GLY A 500 6.66 -25.57 -38.65
C GLY A 500 5.71 -24.45 -39.07
N ILE A 501 6.26 -23.28 -39.31
CA ILE A 501 5.48 -22.10 -39.73
C ILE A 501 5.24 -22.17 -41.23
N VAL A 502 3.97 -22.10 -41.62
CA VAL A 502 3.55 -22.04 -43.04
C VAL A 502 2.79 -20.72 -43.30
N ILE A 503 2.88 -20.25 -44.52
CA ILE A 503 2.30 -18.97 -44.99
C ILE A 503 1.44 -19.25 -46.23
N SER A 504 0.27 -18.63 -46.27
CA SER A 504 -0.59 -18.62 -47.46
C SER A 504 -1.18 -17.21 -47.65
N LYS A 505 -1.96 -17.06 -48.71
CA LYS A 505 -2.75 -15.79 -48.87
C LYS A 505 -3.77 -15.59 -47.77
N GLN A 506 -4.08 -16.59 -46.96
CA GLN A 506 -5.02 -16.54 -45.84
C GLN A 506 -4.33 -16.22 -44.47
N GLY A 507 -3.00 -16.20 -44.42
CA GLY A 507 -2.24 -15.88 -43.23
C GLY A 507 -1.10 -16.85 -42.90
N LYS A 508 -0.58 -16.78 -41.68
CA LYS A 508 0.48 -17.63 -41.13
C LYS A 508 -0.13 -18.65 -40.18
N VAL A 509 0.32 -19.87 -40.23
CA VAL A 509 -0.12 -20.96 -39.36
C VAL A 509 1.10 -21.76 -38.88
N LEU A 510 1.09 -22.17 -37.61
CA LEU A 510 2.04 -23.11 -37.06
C LEU A 510 1.43 -24.52 -37.08
N ILE A 511 2.07 -25.42 -37.79
CA ILE A 511 1.72 -26.84 -37.84
C ILE A 511 2.66 -27.60 -36.89
N ARG A 512 2.08 -28.27 -35.89
CA ARG A 512 2.79 -29.07 -34.88
C ARG A 512 2.74 -30.55 -35.20
#